data_60e5c45a57fbf1837ea8c81cf592a8e3
#
_entry.id   60e5c45a57fbf1837ea8c81cf592a8e3
#
_cell.length_a   1.000
_cell.length_b   1.000
_cell.length_c   1.000
_cell.angle_alpha   90.00
_cell.angle_beta   90.00
_cell.angle_gamma   90.00
#
_symmetry.space_group_name_H-M   'P 1'
#
loop_
_entity.id
_entity.type
_entity.pdbx_description
1 polymer ?
#
loop_
_entity_poly.entity_id
_entity_poly.type
_entity_poly.pdbx_seq_one_letter_code
_entity_poly.pdbx_strand_id
1 'polypeptide(L)'
;MIRDRANVGMPVKNWLHNWVRILGSWSSGGNLITARRHLAGAGTQTAGLCMGGYTTTYSAATEEYNGTSWSSGGNLITARRYLAGAGTQTAGLCMGGYTTTYSAATEEYNGGWYRL
;
A
#
# COMPACT_ATOMS: atom_id res chain seq x y z
N MET A 1 15.73 -27.37 16.08
CA MET A 1 15.35 -27.89 15.41
C MET A 1 14.31 -27.54 15.06
N ILE A 2 13.98 -27.59 14.40
CA ILE A 2 13.13 -27.44 14.12
C ILE A 2 12.54 -27.56 14.67
N ARG A 3 12.60 -27.45 15.17
CA ARG A 3 12.10 -28.03 15.39
C ARG A 3 10.95 -27.96 15.46
N ASP A 4 10.39 -27.84 14.77
CA ASP A 4 9.07 -28.21 14.78
C ASP A 4 8.94 -29.56 15.36
N ARG A 5 8.36 -29.60 16.48
CA ARG A 5 8.26 -30.85 17.22
C ARG A 5 7.39 -31.85 16.52
N ALA A 6 6.43 -31.36 15.77
CA ALA A 6 5.52 -32.28 15.09
C ALA A 6 6.23 -33.17 14.09
N ASN A 7 7.43 -32.79 13.70
CA ASN A 7 8.18 -33.55 12.73
C ASN A 7 9.30 -34.37 13.34
N VAL A 8 9.38 -34.43 14.66
CA VAL A 8 10.39 -35.24 15.31
C VAL A 8 10.14 -36.70 14.98
N GLY A 9 11.20 -37.40 14.52
CA GLY A 9 11.08 -38.76 14.10
C GLY A 9 10.64 -38.97 12.67
N MET A 10 10.24 -37.93 11.99
CA MET A 10 9.80 -38.01 10.62
C MET A 10 10.98 -37.76 9.67
N PRO A 11 11.17 -38.60 8.63
CA PRO A 11 12.22 -38.34 7.66
C PRO A 11 12.04 -36.97 7.02
N VAL A 12 13.15 -36.29 6.75
CA VAL A 12 13.11 -34.95 6.15
C VAL A 12 12.34 -34.96 4.84
N LYS A 13 12.48 -36.02 4.04
CA LYS A 13 11.75 -36.08 2.77
C LYS A 13 10.24 -36.06 2.98
N ASN A 14 9.76 -36.59 4.11
CA ASN A 14 8.33 -36.54 4.40
C ASN A 14 7.89 -35.15 4.79
N TRP A 15 8.75 -34.40 5.46
CA TRP A 15 8.45 -33.00 5.71
C TRP A 15 8.28 -32.27 4.39
N LEU A 16 9.22 -32.47 3.47
CA LEU A 16 9.17 -31.76 2.20
C LEU A 16 7.95 -32.14 1.41
N HIS A 17 7.54 -33.41 1.49
CA HIS A 17 6.34 -33.84 0.79
C HIS A 17 5.07 -33.32 1.44
N ASN A 18 5.15 -32.92 2.71
CA ASN A 18 3.99 -32.39 3.42
C ASN A 18 3.84 -30.87 3.24
N TRP A 19 4.77 -30.24 2.56
CA TRP A 19 4.61 -28.84 2.24
C TRP A 19 3.50 -28.67 1.22
N VAL A 20 2.56 -27.82 1.56
CA VAL A 20 1.45 -27.52 0.68
C VAL A 20 1.61 -26.08 0.20
N ARG A 21 1.57 -25.92 -1.10
CA ARG A 21 1.63 -24.57 -1.66
C ARG A 21 0.31 -23.86 -1.38
N ILE A 22 0.43 -22.71 -0.77
CA ILE A 22 -0.73 -21.86 -0.54
C ILE A 22 -0.81 -20.91 -1.73
N LEU A 23 -1.89 -21.02 -2.48
CA LEU A 23 -2.15 -20.12 -3.60
C LEU A 23 -2.68 -18.81 -3.04
N GLY A 24 -2.28 -17.72 -3.65
CA GLY A 24 -2.77 -16.43 -3.26
C GLY A 24 -4.27 -16.32 -3.53
N SER A 25 -4.94 -15.56 -2.71
CA SER A 25 -6.36 -15.27 -2.91
C SER A 25 -6.65 -13.86 -2.43
N TRP A 26 -7.75 -13.31 -2.92
CA TRP A 26 -8.16 -11.97 -2.57
C TRP A 26 -9.38 -12.03 -1.66
N SER A 27 -9.41 -11.15 -0.69
CA SER A 27 -10.59 -10.97 0.15
C SER A 27 -10.87 -9.48 0.27
N SER A 28 -12.09 -9.13 0.63
CA SER A 28 -12.48 -7.73 0.72
C SER A 28 -11.81 -7.03 1.89
N GLY A 29 -11.41 -5.80 1.68
CA GLY A 29 -10.96 -4.90 2.73
C GLY A 29 -11.92 -3.72 2.82
N GLY A 30 -11.54 -2.70 3.59
CA GLY A 30 -12.32 -1.49 3.70
C GLY A 30 -12.25 -0.66 2.43
N ASN A 31 -13.34 0.01 2.12
CA ASN A 31 -13.40 0.85 0.93
C ASN A 31 -12.71 2.19 1.17
N LEU A 32 -12.18 2.75 0.10
CA LEU A 32 -11.66 4.13 0.14
C LEU A 32 -12.77 5.09 0.58
N ILE A 33 -12.38 6.15 1.26
CA ILE A 33 -13.31 7.21 1.62
C ILE A 33 -13.90 7.83 0.36
N THR A 34 -13.07 8.04 -0.65
CA THR A 34 -13.52 8.62 -1.92
C THR A 34 -13.10 7.70 -3.06
N ALA A 35 -14.09 7.18 -3.78
CA ALA A 35 -13.82 6.36 -4.95
C ALA A 35 -13.15 7.22 -6.02
N ARG A 36 -12.09 6.71 -6.60
CA ARG A 36 -11.33 7.45 -7.63
C ARG A 36 -10.47 6.49 -8.43
N ARG A 37 -9.98 6.99 -9.55
CA ARG A 37 -9.18 6.20 -10.48
C ARG A 37 -7.85 6.88 -10.73
N HIS A 38 -6.92 6.15 -11.35
CA HIS A 38 -5.61 6.69 -11.76
C HIS A 38 -4.78 7.20 -10.59
N LEU A 39 -4.97 6.61 -9.41
CA LEU A 39 -4.23 6.94 -8.21
C LEU A 39 -3.03 6.02 -8.08
N ALA A 40 -2.16 6.33 -7.13
CA ALA A 40 -1.00 5.50 -6.81
C ALA A 40 -1.16 4.89 -5.43
N GLY A 41 -0.44 3.82 -5.19
CA GLY A 41 -0.44 3.16 -3.89
C GLY A 41 0.95 2.84 -3.41
N ALA A 42 1.08 2.67 -2.11
CA ALA A 42 2.33 2.31 -1.47
C ALA A 42 2.03 1.64 -0.12
N GLY A 43 3.06 1.17 0.54
CA GLY A 43 2.92 0.61 1.86
C GLY A 43 2.62 -0.88 1.86
N THR A 44 1.98 -1.32 2.92
CA THR A 44 1.66 -2.73 3.14
C THR A 44 0.17 -2.90 3.38
N GLN A 45 -0.25 -4.16 3.51
CA GLN A 45 -1.66 -4.50 3.71
C GLN A 45 -2.21 -3.92 5.02
N THR A 46 -1.39 -3.80 6.04
CA THR A 46 -1.82 -3.27 7.34
C THR A 46 -1.42 -1.80 7.55
N ALA A 47 -0.64 -1.26 6.65
CA ALA A 47 -0.21 0.14 6.71
C ALA A 47 -0.06 0.64 5.28
N GLY A 48 -1.19 0.75 4.60
CA GLY A 48 -1.25 1.15 3.21
C GLY A 48 -1.39 2.64 3.03
N LEU A 49 -1.14 3.07 1.82
CA LEU A 49 -1.19 4.47 1.45
C LEU A 49 -1.68 4.55 0.02
N CYS A 50 -2.59 5.47 -0.25
CA CYS A 50 -2.92 5.79 -1.62
C CYS A 50 -3.00 7.30 -1.79
N MET A 51 -2.68 7.77 -2.97
CA MET A 51 -2.59 9.19 -3.19
C MET A 51 -2.94 9.57 -4.62
N GLY A 52 -3.50 10.75 -4.75
CA GLY A 52 -3.78 11.34 -6.05
C GLY A 52 -4.95 10.69 -6.76
N GLY A 53 -4.96 10.85 -8.05
CA GLY A 53 -5.96 10.24 -8.91
C GLY A 53 -6.94 11.24 -9.48
N TYR A 54 -8.10 10.73 -9.84
CA TYR A 54 -9.09 11.51 -10.58
C TYR A 54 -10.50 11.08 -10.19
N THR A 55 -11.34 12.05 -9.92
CA THR A 55 -12.78 11.86 -9.80
C THR A 55 -13.45 12.58 -10.96
N THR A 56 -13.88 13.81 -10.75
CA THR A 56 -14.29 14.71 -11.82
C THR A 56 -13.19 15.72 -12.11
N THR A 57 -12.22 15.83 -11.21
CA THR A 57 -11.04 16.66 -11.37
C THR A 57 -9.84 15.89 -10.83
N TYR A 58 -8.67 16.47 -10.99
CA TYR A 58 -7.46 15.89 -10.42
C TYR A 58 -7.56 15.93 -8.89
N SER A 59 -7.09 14.88 -8.25
CA SER A 59 -7.19 14.73 -6.81
C SER A 59 -5.82 14.88 -6.16
N ALA A 60 -5.79 15.59 -5.06
CA ALA A 60 -4.62 15.66 -4.20
C ALA A 60 -4.81 14.82 -2.94
N ALA A 61 -5.91 14.10 -2.83
CA ALA A 61 -6.23 13.36 -1.62
C ALA A 61 -5.27 12.22 -1.38
N THR A 62 -4.96 12.01 -0.11
CA THR A 62 -4.17 10.87 0.36
C THR A 62 -4.99 10.17 1.43
N GLU A 63 -4.99 8.85 1.40
CA GLU A 63 -5.69 8.04 2.40
C GLU A 63 -4.74 7.00 2.95
N GLU A 64 -4.87 6.71 4.25
CA GLU A 64 -4.04 5.76 4.96
C GLU A 64 -4.88 4.58 5.42
N TYR A 65 -4.39 3.37 5.20
CA TYR A 65 -5.08 2.13 5.55
C TYR A 65 -4.45 1.51 6.77
N ASN A 66 -5.28 1.11 7.74
CA ASN A 66 -4.78 0.51 8.96
C ASN A 66 -4.98 -1.01 9.01
N GLY A 67 -5.32 -1.62 7.91
CA GLY A 67 -5.64 -3.04 7.84
C GLY A 67 -7.13 -3.32 7.84
N THR A 68 -7.95 -2.33 8.17
CA THR A 68 -9.40 -2.47 8.26
C THR A 68 -10.13 -1.34 7.55
N SER A 69 -9.67 -0.12 7.72
CA SER A 69 -10.36 1.06 7.18
C SER A 69 -9.35 2.11 6.75
N TRP A 70 -9.83 3.04 5.95
CA TRP A 70 -9.06 4.16 5.43
C TRP A 70 -9.37 5.44 6.20
N SER A 71 -8.37 6.24 6.41
CA SER A 71 -8.50 7.56 7.00
C SER A 71 -7.74 8.57 6.15
N SER A 72 -8.12 9.84 6.25
CA SER A 72 -7.48 10.89 5.47
C SER A 72 -6.07 11.16 5.97
N GLY A 73 -5.14 11.30 5.03
CA GLY A 73 -3.80 11.79 5.30
C GLY A 73 -3.63 13.20 4.78
N GLY A 74 -2.41 13.67 4.75
CA GLY A 74 -2.11 14.98 4.20
C GLY A 74 -2.19 14.97 2.68
N ASN A 75 -2.73 16.02 2.10
CA ASN A 75 -2.89 16.12 0.66
C ASN A 75 -1.55 16.29 -0.04
N LEU A 76 -1.51 15.85 -1.30
CA LEU A 76 -0.40 16.19 -2.18
C LEU A 76 -0.30 17.70 -2.33
N ILE A 77 0.90 18.18 -2.58
CA ILE A 77 1.13 19.59 -2.90
C ILE A 77 0.44 19.92 -4.22
N THR A 78 0.52 19.01 -5.18
CA THR A 78 -0.07 19.19 -6.51
C THR A 78 -0.99 18.03 -6.82
N ALA A 79 -2.27 18.30 -7.04
CA ALA A 79 -3.23 17.28 -7.47
C ALA A 79 -2.86 16.77 -8.85
N ARG A 80 -2.87 15.44 -9.00
CA ARG A 80 -2.50 14.81 -10.29
C ARG A 80 -2.96 13.37 -10.31
N ARG A 81 -2.99 12.83 -11.53
CA ARG A 81 -3.36 11.43 -11.75
C ARG A 81 -2.25 10.72 -12.53
N TYR A 82 -2.37 9.40 -12.63
CA TYR A 82 -1.40 8.56 -13.35
C TYR A 82 0.00 8.61 -12.74
N LEU A 83 0.08 8.91 -11.46
CA LEU A 83 1.37 8.98 -10.78
C LEU A 83 1.76 7.59 -10.30
N ALA A 84 3.01 7.45 -9.88
CA ALA A 84 3.51 6.22 -9.30
C ALA A 84 3.78 6.44 -7.81
N GLY A 85 3.76 5.36 -7.04
CA GLY A 85 4.00 5.45 -5.61
C GLY A 85 4.92 4.35 -5.13
N ALA A 86 5.59 4.60 -4.02
CA ALA A 86 6.50 3.65 -3.40
C ALA A 86 6.67 4.02 -1.93
N GLY A 87 7.35 3.15 -1.21
CA GLY A 87 7.68 3.41 0.18
C GLY A 87 6.68 2.83 1.15
N THR A 88 6.61 3.44 2.32
CA THR A 88 5.77 3.00 3.42
C THR A 88 4.76 4.08 3.77
N GLN A 89 3.81 3.74 4.66
CA GLN A 89 2.80 4.70 5.09
C GLN A 89 3.41 5.92 5.78
N THR A 90 4.52 5.75 6.50
CA THR A 90 5.16 6.85 7.22
C THR A 90 6.29 7.50 6.43
N ALA A 91 6.75 6.87 5.37
CA ALA A 91 7.81 7.38 4.51
C ALA A 91 7.46 7.04 3.07
N GLY A 92 6.41 7.66 2.59
CA GLY A 92 5.90 7.42 1.26
C GLY A 92 6.54 8.33 0.24
N LEU A 93 6.36 7.93 -1.01
CA LEU A 93 6.95 8.64 -2.14
C LEU A 93 5.99 8.56 -3.30
N CYS A 94 5.76 9.64 -3.98
CA CYS A 94 5.07 9.59 -5.25
C CYS A 94 5.82 10.42 -6.27
N MET A 95 5.68 10.05 -7.52
CA MET A 95 6.42 10.71 -8.56
C MET A 95 5.66 10.69 -9.87
N GLY A 96 5.88 11.73 -10.65
CA GLY A 96 5.37 11.81 -12.00
C GLY A 96 3.89 12.07 -12.07
N GLY A 97 3.30 11.62 -13.15
CA GLY A 97 1.88 11.74 -13.38
C GLY A 97 1.51 12.83 -14.36
N TYR A 98 0.27 13.26 -14.26
CA TYR A 98 -0.30 14.19 -15.24
C TYR A 98 -1.22 15.20 -14.56
N THR A 99 -1.03 16.44 -14.90
CA THR A 99 -1.97 17.51 -14.55
C THR A 99 -2.61 17.99 -15.84
N THR A 100 -2.11 19.04 -16.43
CA THR A 100 -2.46 19.41 -17.81
C THR A 100 -1.32 19.03 -18.76
N THR A 101 -0.17 18.68 -18.19
CA THR A 101 0.98 18.17 -18.93
C THR A 101 1.61 17.08 -18.10
N TYR A 102 2.61 16.39 -18.66
CA TYR A 102 3.35 15.39 -17.90
C TYR A 102 4.12 16.07 -16.77
N SER A 103 4.16 15.41 -15.63
CA SER A 103 4.81 15.94 -14.44
C SER A 103 6.07 15.13 -14.14
N ALA A 104 7.13 15.86 -13.79
CA ALA A 104 8.35 15.25 -13.28
C ALA A 104 8.47 15.38 -11.76
N ALA A 105 7.44 15.94 -11.12
CA ALA A 105 7.50 16.24 -9.69
C ALA A 105 7.50 14.97 -8.85
N THR A 106 8.29 15.02 -7.78
CA THR A 106 8.31 13.98 -6.76
C THR A 106 7.88 14.62 -5.45
N GLU A 107 7.06 13.92 -4.67
CA GLU A 107 6.66 14.37 -3.35
C GLU A 107 6.94 13.28 -2.34
N GLU A 108 7.39 13.67 -1.17
CA GLU A 108 7.71 12.76 -0.08
C GLU A 108 6.68 12.92 1.02
N TYR A 109 6.16 11.80 1.49
CA TYR A 109 5.17 11.79 2.55
C TYR A 109 5.84 11.44 3.86
N ASN A 110 5.65 12.29 4.86
CA ASN A 110 6.17 12.06 6.19
C ASN A 110 4.99 11.90 7.12
N GLY A 111 4.55 10.66 7.27
CA GLY A 111 3.46 10.33 8.16
C GLY A 111 3.99 9.93 9.53
N GLY A 112 3.08 9.47 10.37
CA GLY A 112 3.46 8.96 11.68
C GLY A 112 3.30 10.01 12.76
N TRP A 113 3.91 9.71 13.88
CA TRP A 113 3.74 10.50 15.08
C TRP A 113 5.05 11.17 15.43
N TYR A 114 4.97 12.36 15.99
CA TYR A 114 6.15 12.93 16.57
C TYR A 114 5.79 13.58 17.91
N ARG A 115 6.82 13.68 18.74
CA ARG A 115 6.65 14.14 20.11
C ARG A 115 6.86 15.63 20.18
N LEU A 116 6.00 16.29 20.87
CA LEU A 116 6.14 17.72 21.12
C LEU A 116 6.94 18.00 22.37
#